data_7c0a8fcfcb29f37913e2a5705e48340b
#
_entry.id   7c0a8fcfcb29f37913e2a5705e48340b
#
_cell.length_a   1.000
_cell.length_b   1.000
_cell.length_c   1.000
_cell.angle_alpha   90.00
_cell.angle_beta   90.00
_cell.angle_gamma   90.00
#
_symmetry.space_group_name_H-M   'P 1'
#
loop_
_entity.id
_entity.type
_entity.pdbx_description
1 polymer ?
#
loop_
_entity_poly.entity_id
_entity_poly.type
_entity_poly.pdbx_seq_one_letter_code
_entity_poly.pdbx_strand_id
1 'polypeptide(L)'
;MKLSNNTVQVLKNFASINQNLVIKEGNEIKTMSAMKNIVAKAQVEETFPKQVAIYDLNEFLGCLSLFKEPILSFKDTSVVITEENGSSGDSLEYMYSDPSVVTTPSKDINMPSEEVKFTLDDVMLSKLSKSAGMIGAPDLLLENNKLTVR
;
A
#
# COMPACT_ATOMS: atom_id res chain seq x y z
N MET A 1 6.69 17.29 -1.45
CA MET A 1 6.05 16.48 -0.39
C MET A 1 7.00 15.39 0.03
N LYS A 2 7.20 15.17 1.32
CA LYS A 2 7.99 14.06 1.86
C LYS A 2 7.02 12.99 2.36
N LEU A 3 7.29 11.73 2.07
CA LEU A 3 6.48 10.61 2.57
C LEU A 3 6.99 10.19 3.96
N SER A 4 6.07 9.95 4.88
CA SER A 4 6.38 9.34 6.17
C SER A 4 6.80 7.87 6.01
N ASN A 5 7.55 7.36 6.97
CA ASN A 5 7.91 5.95 6.98
C ASN A 5 6.67 5.04 6.98
N ASN A 6 5.62 5.46 7.67
CA ASN A 6 4.35 4.74 7.71
C ASN A 6 3.71 4.64 6.31
N THR A 7 3.64 5.75 5.58
CA THR A 7 3.11 5.76 4.20
C THR A 7 3.93 4.87 3.28
N VAL A 8 5.27 4.89 3.40
CA VAL A 8 6.14 4.00 2.62
C VAL A 8 5.87 2.52 2.96
N GLN A 9 5.62 2.18 4.23
CA GLN A 9 5.26 0.81 4.61
C GLN A 9 3.88 0.39 4.07
N VAL A 10 2.91 1.30 4.08
CA VAL A 10 1.60 1.05 3.45
C VAL A 10 1.76 0.78 1.96
N LEU A 11 2.54 1.59 1.24
CA LEU A 11 2.81 1.38 -0.19
C LEU A 11 3.50 0.04 -0.47
N LYS A 12 4.49 -0.35 0.37
CA LYS A 12 5.15 -1.67 0.27
C LYS A 12 4.16 -2.82 0.50
N ASN A 13 3.26 -2.70 1.47
CA ASN A 13 2.23 -3.68 1.71
C ASN A 13 1.27 -3.77 0.51
N PHE A 14 0.85 -2.63 -0.03
CA PHE A 14 -0.04 -2.59 -1.19
C PHE A 14 0.61 -3.17 -2.45
N ALA A 15 1.92 -3.00 -2.64
CA ALA A 15 2.67 -3.61 -3.72
C ALA A 15 2.62 -5.16 -3.68
N SER A 16 2.48 -5.75 -2.49
CA SER A 16 2.29 -7.19 -2.34
C SER A 16 0.88 -7.68 -2.72
N ILE A 17 -0.10 -6.77 -2.75
CA ILE A 17 -1.49 -7.07 -3.14
C ILE A 17 -1.68 -6.84 -4.64
N ASN A 18 -1.18 -5.71 -5.14
CA ASN A 18 -1.25 -5.33 -6.55
C ASN A 18 -0.04 -4.49 -6.95
N GLN A 19 0.56 -4.85 -8.07
CA GLN A 19 1.66 -4.11 -8.67
C GLN A 19 1.26 -2.70 -9.11
N ASN A 20 -0.01 -2.51 -9.51
CA ASN A 20 -0.50 -1.20 -9.93
C ASN A 20 -1.20 -0.47 -8.78
N LEU A 21 -1.16 0.87 -8.82
CA LEU A 21 -1.84 1.69 -7.82
C LEU A 21 -2.35 3.00 -8.44
N VAL A 22 -3.60 3.35 -8.18
CA VAL A 22 -4.10 4.72 -8.37
C VAL A 22 -4.27 5.36 -6.99
N ILE A 23 -3.51 6.41 -6.75
CA ILE A 23 -3.69 7.28 -5.59
C ILE A 23 -4.55 8.45 -6.03
N LYS A 24 -5.69 8.65 -5.39
CA LYS A 24 -6.56 9.81 -5.63
C LYS A 24 -6.07 11.01 -4.84
N GLU A 25 -6.56 12.20 -5.19
CA GLU A 25 -6.40 13.38 -4.37
C GLU A 25 -6.93 13.15 -2.95
N GLY A 26 -6.18 13.58 -1.93
CA GLY A 26 -6.52 13.37 -0.53
C GLY A 26 -5.51 12.47 0.20
N ASN A 27 -5.93 11.91 1.31
CA ASN A 27 -5.09 11.11 2.21
C ASN A 27 -5.52 9.63 2.32
N GLU A 28 -6.47 9.19 1.51
CA GLU A 28 -6.92 7.81 1.46
C GLU A 28 -6.32 7.08 0.26
N ILE A 29 -5.63 5.97 0.52
CA ILE A 29 -5.08 5.10 -0.51
C ILE A 29 -5.83 3.76 -0.48
N LYS A 30 -6.21 3.27 -1.67
CA LYS A 30 -6.93 2.00 -1.85
C LYS A 30 -6.24 1.15 -2.90
N THR A 31 -6.20 -0.15 -2.67
CA THR A 31 -5.77 -1.13 -3.67
C THR A 31 -6.71 -2.32 -3.72
N MET A 32 -6.66 -3.04 -4.83
CA MET A 32 -7.42 -4.26 -5.04
C MET A 32 -6.56 -5.24 -5.83
N SER A 33 -6.52 -6.49 -5.41
CA SER A 33 -5.81 -7.55 -6.14
C SER A 33 -6.37 -7.74 -7.56
N ALA A 34 -5.53 -8.19 -8.47
CA ALA A 34 -5.92 -8.46 -9.86
C ALA A 34 -7.12 -9.43 -9.95
N MET A 35 -7.19 -10.41 -9.06
CA MET A 35 -8.30 -11.37 -8.95
C MET A 35 -9.54 -10.81 -8.24
N LYS A 36 -9.48 -9.57 -7.76
CA LYS A 36 -10.57 -8.86 -7.04
C LYS A 36 -11.07 -9.56 -5.78
N ASN A 37 -10.24 -10.38 -5.16
CA ASN A 37 -10.55 -11.12 -3.93
C ASN A 37 -9.93 -10.48 -2.67
N ILE A 38 -9.05 -9.49 -2.83
CA ILE A 38 -8.46 -8.72 -1.73
C ILE A 38 -8.65 -7.23 -2.05
N VAL A 39 -9.17 -6.49 -1.08
CA VAL A 39 -9.25 -5.02 -1.11
C VAL A 39 -8.62 -4.51 0.16
N ALA A 40 -7.74 -3.52 0.03
CA ALA A 40 -7.14 -2.84 1.16
C ALA A 40 -7.33 -1.33 1.04
N LYS A 41 -7.50 -0.68 2.19
CA LYS A 41 -7.67 0.76 2.34
C LYS A 41 -6.82 1.25 3.50
N ALA A 42 -6.13 2.36 3.31
CA ALA A 42 -5.36 3.02 4.35
C ALA A 42 -5.56 4.53 4.30
N GLN A 43 -5.56 5.17 5.47
CA GLN A 43 -5.38 6.61 5.59
C GLN A 43 -3.93 6.88 5.93
N VAL A 44 -3.32 7.82 5.19
CA VAL A 44 -1.94 8.22 5.36
C VAL A 44 -1.84 9.64 5.90
N GLU A 45 -0.65 10.03 6.36
CA GLU A 45 -0.43 11.35 6.95
C GLU A 45 -0.42 12.46 5.90
N GLU A 46 0.04 12.15 4.69
CA GLU A 46 0.18 13.09 3.60
C GLU A 46 -1.15 13.28 2.86
N THR A 47 -1.35 14.49 2.35
CA THR A 47 -2.45 14.79 1.43
C THR A 47 -1.89 14.88 0.01
N PHE A 48 -2.21 13.91 -0.82
CA PHE A 48 -1.82 13.92 -2.23
C PHE A 48 -2.54 15.04 -2.97
N PRO A 49 -1.82 15.90 -3.72
CA PRO A 49 -2.40 17.10 -4.33
C PRO A 49 -3.22 16.81 -5.58
N LYS A 50 -3.08 15.64 -6.16
CA LYS A 50 -3.75 15.20 -7.39
C LYS A 50 -3.75 13.69 -7.52
N GLN A 51 -4.54 13.18 -8.48
CA GLN A 51 -4.51 11.76 -8.82
C GLN A 51 -3.17 11.39 -9.47
N VAL A 52 -2.63 10.26 -9.01
CA VAL A 52 -1.39 9.65 -9.50
C VAL A 52 -1.66 8.19 -9.85
N ALA A 53 -1.36 7.76 -11.07
CA ALA A 53 -1.45 6.37 -11.48
C ALA A 53 -0.06 5.78 -11.65
N ILE A 54 0.24 4.75 -10.89
CA ILE A 54 1.52 4.05 -10.86
C ILE A 54 1.31 2.66 -11.47
N TYR A 55 2.03 2.35 -12.54
CA TYR A 55 1.94 1.04 -13.19
C TYR A 55 2.71 -0.03 -12.45
N ASP A 56 3.90 0.28 -11.98
CA ASP A 56 4.73 -0.62 -11.16
C ASP A 56 5.12 0.06 -9.84
N LEU A 57 4.41 -0.32 -8.78
CA LEU A 57 4.63 0.24 -7.45
C LEU A 57 5.99 -0.16 -6.85
N ASN A 58 6.52 -1.35 -7.22
CA ASN A 58 7.84 -1.77 -6.78
C ASN A 58 8.93 -0.95 -7.44
N GLU A 59 8.79 -0.65 -8.74
CA GLU A 59 9.69 0.26 -9.46
C GLU A 59 9.67 1.66 -8.85
N PHE A 60 8.48 2.20 -8.59
CA PHE A 60 8.32 3.50 -7.93
C PHE A 60 8.98 3.55 -6.54
N LEU A 61 8.77 2.52 -5.72
CA LEU A 61 9.41 2.38 -4.42
C LEU A 61 10.94 2.23 -4.54
N GLY A 62 11.39 1.54 -5.58
CA GLY A 62 12.81 1.44 -5.93
C GLY A 62 13.39 2.82 -6.23
N CYS A 63 12.72 3.64 -7.05
CA CYS A 63 13.13 5.00 -7.36
C CYS A 63 13.22 5.87 -6.09
N LEU A 64 12.24 5.76 -5.18
CA LEU A 64 12.29 6.47 -3.90
C LEU A 64 13.50 6.07 -3.05
N SER A 65 13.88 4.79 -3.08
CA SER A 65 14.98 4.26 -2.26
C SER A 65 16.37 4.71 -2.70
N LEU A 66 16.49 5.29 -3.89
CA LEU A 66 17.76 5.88 -4.38
C LEU A 66 18.14 7.16 -3.62
N PHE A 67 17.18 7.80 -3.00
CA PHE A 67 17.36 9.04 -2.25
C PHE A 67 17.24 8.78 -0.74
N LYS A 68 18.12 9.37 0.04
CA LYS A 68 18.11 9.20 1.50
C LYS A 68 16.87 9.81 2.15
N GLU A 69 16.48 10.98 1.68
CA GLU A 69 15.28 11.71 2.13
C GLU A 69 14.52 12.25 0.93
N PRO A 70 13.73 11.40 0.23
CA PRO A 70 13.11 11.77 -1.03
C PRO A 70 12.03 12.83 -0.84
N ILE A 71 12.10 13.87 -1.66
CA ILE A 71 11.08 14.90 -1.81
C ILE A 71 10.37 14.72 -3.16
N LEU A 72 9.05 14.63 -3.12
CA LEU A 72 8.21 14.47 -4.29
C LEU A 72 7.62 15.80 -4.72
N SER A 73 7.81 16.15 -5.98
CA SER A 73 7.20 17.30 -6.66
C SER A 73 6.28 16.80 -7.78
N PHE A 74 4.97 16.94 -7.58
CA PHE A 74 3.94 16.42 -8.48
C PHE A 74 3.73 17.38 -9.66
N LYS A 75 3.95 16.88 -10.87
CA LYS A 75 3.63 17.54 -12.15
C LYS A 75 2.36 16.95 -12.76
N ASP A 76 1.98 17.38 -13.94
CA ASP A 76 0.75 16.91 -14.60
C ASP A 76 0.86 15.46 -15.08
N THR A 77 2.02 15.05 -15.58
CA THR A 77 2.25 13.72 -16.16
C THR A 77 3.30 12.90 -15.44
N SER A 78 3.92 13.45 -14.40
CA SER A 78 5.05 12.84 -13.70
C SER A 78 5.16 13.31 -12.25
N VAL A 79 6.00 12.62 -11.50
CA VAL A 79 6.51 13.10 -10.22
C VAL A 79 8.04 13.21 -10.29
N VAL A 80 8.58 14.34 -9.88
CA VAL A 80 10.01 14.54 -9.74
C VAL A 80 10.41 14.22 -8.32
N ILE A 81 11.38 13.32 -8.19
CA ILE A 81 11.96 12.89 -6.92
C ILE A 81 13.35 13.56 -6.80
N THR A 82 13.54 14.27 -5.72
CA THR A 82 14.81 14.93 -5.38
C THR A 82 15.20 14.58 -3.95
N GLU A 83 16.42 14.88 -3.55
CA GLU A 83 16.85 14.70 -2.17
C GLU A 83 16.69 15.99 -1.37
N GLU A 84 16.15 15.90 -0.15
CA GLU A 84 16.13 17.00 0.79
C GLU A 84 17.59 17.32 1.19
N ASN A 85 18.02 18.56 1.00
CA ASN A 85 19.39 18.99 1.28
C ASN A 85 20.48 18.29 0.43
N GLY A 86 20.12 17.66 -0.68
CA GLY A 86 21.06 17.05 -1.60
C GLY A 86 21.96 18.12 -2.24
N SER A 87 23.28 18.02 -2.06
CA SER A 87 24.27 18.91 -2.67
C SER A 87 24.56 18.57 -4.13
N SER A 88 24.14 17.40 -4.60
CA SER A 88 24.43 16.88 -5.94
C SER A 88 23.49 17.42 -7.04
N GLY A 89 22.33 17.95 -6.66
CA GLY A 89 21.31 18.40 -7.61
C GLY A 89 20.64 17.24 -8.39
N ASP A 90 20.83 16.00 -7.93
CA ASP A 90 20.26 14.82 -8.58
C ASP A 90 18.74 14.83 -8.50
N SER A 91 18.11 14.46 -9.60
CA SER A 91 16.67 14.32 -9.68
C SER A 91 16.29 13.15 -10.57
N LEU A 92 15.18 12.49 -10.23
CA LEU A 92 14.59 11.43 -11.03
C LEU A 92 13.16 11.82 -11.35
N GLU A 93 12.77 11.74 -12.61
CA GLU A 93 11.41 11.97 -13.05
C GLU A 93 10.71 10.63 -13.34
N TYR A 94 9.69 10.30 -12.55
CA TYR A 94 8.87 9.10 -12.72
C TYR A 94 7.57 9.48 -13.44
N MET A 95 7.31 8.86 -14.61
CA MET A 95 6.12 9.12 -15.42
C MET A 95 4.91 8.37 -14.89
N TYR A 96 3.76 9.04 -14.86
CA TYR A 96 2.49 8.39 -14.51
C TYR A 96 2.03 7.47 -15.65
N SER A 97 1.30 6.45 -15.28
CA SER A 97 0.57 5.61 -16.21
C SER A 97 -0.82 6.21 -16.51
N ASP A 98 -1.46 5.70 -17.56
CA ASP A 98 -2.88 5.97 -17.78
C ASP A 98 -3.71 5.26 -16.68
N PRO A 99 -4.57 5.97 -15.95
CA PRO A 99 -5.42 5.38 -14.92
C PRO A 99 -6.33 4.25 -15.44
N SER A 100 -6.66 4.25 -16.73
CA SER A 100 -7.54 3.25 -17.34
C SER A 100 -6.90 1.85 -17.42
N VAL A 101 -5.57 1.76 -17.42
CA VAL A 101 -4.85 0.47 -17.45
C VAL A 101 -4.48 -0.05 -16.06
N VAL A 102 -4.84 0.71 -15.00
CA VAL A 102 -4.54 0.36 -13.61
C VAL A 102 -5.79 -0.18 -12.92
N THR A 103 -5.67 -1.34 -12.29
CA THR A 103 -6.77 -1.93 -11.52
C THR A 103 -6.94 -1.18 -10.20
N THR A 104 -8.09 -0.56 -10.01
CA THR A 104 -8.44 0.17 -8.79
C THR A 104 -9.85 -0.17 -8.31
N PRO A 105 -10.13 -0.15 -7.00
CA PRO A 105 -11.49 -0.32 -6.50
C PRO A 105 -12.40 0.79 -7.03
N SER A 106 -13.46 0.42 -7.72
CA SER A 106 -14.45 1.39 -8.26
C SER A 106 -15.50 1.79 -7.23
N LYS A 107 -15.72 0.94 -6.22
CA LYS A 107 -16.72 1.14 -5.16
C LYS A 107 -16.10 0.81 -3.81
N ASP A 108 -16.61 1.47 -2.77
CA ASP A 108 -16.32 1.06 -1.40
C ASP A 108 -17.04 -0.25 -1.08
N ILE A 109 -16.30 -1.18 -0.48
CA ILE A 109 -16.88 -2.42 0.03
C ILE A 109 -17.22 -2.18 1.49
N ASN A 110 -18.51 -2.23 1.80
CA ASN A 110 -19.02 -2.20 3.15
C ASN A 110 -19.53 -3.58 3.52
N MET A 111 -19.15 -4.06 4.70
CA MET A 111 -19.70 -5.28 5.27
C MET A 111 -21.17 -5.02 5.63
N PRO A 112 -22.13 -5.80 5.09
CA PRO A 112 -23.55 -5.58 5.37
C PRO A 112 -23.92 -5.92 6.83
N SER A 113 -23.23 -6.87 7.45
CA SER A 113 -23.33 -7.22 8.86
C SER A 113 -22.01 -7.80 9.35
N GLU A 114 -21.61 -7.47 10.57
CA GLU A 114 -20.47 -8.08 11.25
C GLU A 114 -20.98 -9.20 12.15
N GLU A 115 -20.97 -10.44 11.70
CA GLU A 115 -21.39 -11.59 12.51
C GLU A 115 -20.32 -12.00 13.52
N VAL A 116 -19.05 -11.79 13.17
CA VAL A 116 -17.90 -12.11 14.01
C VAL A 116 -16.93 -10.95 14.01
N LYS A 117 -16.56 -10.48 15.20
CA LYS A 117 -15.57 -9.42 15.39
C LYS A 117 -14.57 -9.82 16.47
N PHE A 118 -13.28 -9.65 16.20
CA PHE A 118 -12.22 -9.90 17.17
C PHE A 118 -11.05 -8.97 16.92
N THR A 119 -10.21 -8.80 17.93
CA THR A 119 -9.01 -7.97 17.84
C THR A 119 -7.78 -8.87 17.94
N LEU A 120 -6.85 -8.71 16.99
CA LEU A 120 -5.52 -9.29 17.05
C LEU A 120 -4.52 -8.18 17.34
N ASP A 121 -3.68 -8.38 18.35
CA ASP A 121 -2.50 -7.56 18.52
C ASP A 121 -1.33 -8.08 17.65
N ASP A 122 -0.29 -7.26 17.49
CA ASP A 122 0.85 -7.58 16.63
C ASP A 122 1.61 -8.81 17.12
N VAL A 123 1.65 -9.05 18.43
CA VAL A 123 2.32 -10.21 19.04
C VAL A 123 1.57 -11.49 18.70
N MET A 124 0.24 -11.46 18.85
CA MET A 124 -0.63 -12.60 18.52
C MET A 124 -0.62 -12.90 17.03
N LEU A 125 -0.73 -11.87 16.17
CA LEU A 125 -0.66 -12.03 14.72
C LEU A 125 0.69 -12.63 14.29
N SER A 126 1.80 -12.12 14.82
CA SER A 126 3.14 -12.65 14.53
C SER A 126 3.30 -14.11 14.97
N LYS A 127 2.77 -14.47 16.15
CA LYS A 127 2.81 -15.85 16.65
C LYS A 127 1.98 -16.80 15.79
N LEU A 128 0.77 -16.39 15.40
CA LEU A 128 -0.09 -17.19 14.53
C LEU A 128 0.54 -17.40 13.15
N SER A 129 1.09 -16.34 12.54
CA SER A 129 1.75 -16.40 11.23
C SER A 129 2.97 -17.32 11.25
N LYS A 130 3.81 -17.24 12.30
CA LYS A 130 4.97 -18.13 12.46
C LYS A 130 4.54 -19.58 12.67
N SER A 131 3.51 -19.80 13.50
CA SER A 131 2.98 -21.15 13.72
C SER A 131 2.42 -21.77 12.44
N ALA A 132 1.65 -20.99 11.67
CA ALA A 132 1.11 -21.40 10.38
C ALA A 132 2.23 -21.84 9.42
N GLY A 133 3.30 -21.05 9.30
CA GLY A 133 4.46 -21.39 8.48
C GLY A 133 5.19 -22.64 8.93
N MET A 134 5.33 -22.87 10.25
CA MET A 134 6.01 -24.04 10.81
C MET A 134 5.28 -25.36 10.56
N ILE A 135 3.95 -25.35 10.61
CA ILE A 135 3.13 -26.56 10.46
C ILE A 135 2.50 -26.69 9.06
N GLY A 136 2.79 -25.74 8.17
CA GLY A 136 2.22 -25.73 6.81
C GLY A 136 0.70 -25.54 6.79
N ALA A 137 0.14 -24.79 7.76
CA ALA A 137 -1.28 -24.53 7.89
C ALA A 137 -1.65 -23.19 7.24
N PRO A 138 -2.30 -23.17 6.06
CA PRO A 138 -2.57 -21.94 5.33
C PRO A 138 -3.75 -21.16 5.88
N ASP A 139 -4.60 -21.76 6.68
CA ASP A 139 -5.88 -21.19 7.08
C ASP A 139 -5.90 -20.74 8.55
N LEU A 140 -6.57 -19.63 8.80
CA LEU A 140 -6.92 -19.16 10.14
C LEU A 140 -8.41 -19.37 10.37
N LEU A 141 -8.75 -20.28 11.29
CA LEU A 141 -10.13 -20.56 11.70
C LEU A 141 -10.45 -19.80 12.98
N LEU A 142 -11.55 -19.04 12.97
CA LEU A 142 -12.14 -18.47 14.17
C LEU A 142 -13.46 -19.19 14.49
N GLU A 143 -13.49 -19.91 15.58
CA GLU A 143 -14.67 -20.64 16.04
C GLU A 143 -14.78 -20.57 17.57
N ASN A 144 -15.97 -20.27 18.08
CA ASN A 144 -16.25 -20.19 19.53
C ASN A 144 -15.21 -19.33 20.30
N ASN A 145 -14.88 -18.15 19.80
CA ASN A 145 -13.86 -17.25 20.35
C ASN A 145 -12.44 -17.83 20.44
N LYS A 146 -12.17 -18.91 19.71
CA LYS A 146 -10.86 -19.53 19.61
C LYS A 146 -10.29 -19.36 18.21
N LEU A 147 -9.07 -18.86 18.13
CA LEU A 147 -8.29 -18.83 16.89
C LEU A 147 -7.44 -20.08 16.76
N THR A 148 -7.50 -20.73 15.60
CA THR A 148 -6.75 -21.94 15.30
C THR A 148 -6.13 -21.81 13.90
N VAL A 149 -4.86 -22.15 13.75
CA VAL A 149 -4.22 -22.33 12.44
C VAL A 149 -4.32 -23.80 12.03
N ARG A 150 -4.72 -24.06 10.78
CA ARG A 150 -4.91 -25.40 10.22
C ARG A 150 -4.65 -25.44 8.72
#